data_270b60012dc738b9d1f1892f5d3a1fb4
#
_entry.id   270b60012dc738b9d1f1892f5d3a1fb4
#
_cell.length_a   1.000
_cell.length_b   1.000
_cell.length_c   1.000
_cell.angle_alpha   90.00
_cell.angle_beta   90.00
_cell.angle_gamma   90.00
#
_symmetry.space_group_name_H-M   'P 1'
#
loop_
_entity.id
_entity.type
_entity.pdbx_description
1 polymer ?
#
loop_
_entity_poly.entity_id
_entity_poly.type
_entity_poly.pdbx_seq_one_letter_code
_entity_poly.pdbx_strand_id
1 'polypeptide(L)'
;MLSIHEKAQDEMITDAVAAFPDECCGFLFGREVGNERIVTMIQAVNNAKEGDKRKRFEISSKDYLEAERFAGENNLSLLGVYHAHPDHPAIPSETDRMAALPNFSYIILSIINREFAGLRSWRLNDEQQFEEENRSKPVLP
;
A
#
# COMPACT_ATOMS: atom_id res chain seq x y z
N MET A 1 9.23 -11.92 3.38
CA MET A 1 9.52 -11.38 2.02
C MET A 1 8.20 -11.08 1.32
N LEU A 2 8.15 -10.01 0.58
CA LEU A 2 6.97 -9.59 -0.18
C LEU A 2 7.22 -9.78 -1.67
N SER A 3 6.28 -10.47 -2.33
CA SER A 3 6.24 -10.57 -3.80
C SER A 3 4.99 -9.85 -4.29
N ILE A 4 5.09 -9.17 -5.42
CA ILE A 4 3.96 -8.45 -6.00
C ILE A 4 3.80 -8.94 -7.45
N HIS A 5 2.60 -9.38 -7.80
CA HIS A 5 2.30 -9.70 -9.20
C HIS A 5 2.49 -8.45 -10.06
N GLU A 6 3.09 -8.61 -11.21
CA GLU A 6 3.40 -7.48 -12.10
C GLU A 6 2.17 -6.64 -12.42
N LYS A 7 1.05 -7.28 -12.70
CA LYS A 7 -0.21 -6.57 -12.98
C LYS A 7 -0.66 -5.70 -11.79
N ALA A 8 -0.56 -6.24 -10.57
CA ALA A 8 -0.93 -5.48 -9.37
C ALA A 8 0.00 -4.28 -9.18
N GLN A 9 1.29 -4.46 -9.41
CA GLN A 9 2.25 -3.37 -9.32
C GLN A 9 1.97 -2.29 -10.35
N ASP A 10 1.69 -2.67 -11.59
CA ASP A 10 1.37 -1.71 -12.65
C ASP A 10 0.10 -0.92 -12.34
N GLU A 11 -0.91 -1.56 -11.75
CA GLU A 11 -2.14 -0.88 -11.33
C GLU A 11 -1.88 0.14 -10.22
N MET A 12 -1.03 -0.20 -9.24
CA MET A 12 -0.64 0.75 -8.19
C MET A 12 0.08 1.97 -8.78
N ILE A 13 1.01 1.74 -9.68
CA ILE A 13 1.77 2.82 -10.33
C ILE A 13 0.83 3.71 -11.12
N THR A 14 -0.09 3.12 -11.88
CA THR A 14 -1.07 3.88 -12.67
C THR A 14 -1.94 4.75 -11.77
N ASP A 15 -2.43 4.20 -10.65
CA ASP A 15 -3.23 4.95 -9.68
C ASP A 15 -2.43 6.11 -9.08
N ALA A 16 -1.19 5.84 -8.67
CA ALA A 16 -0.34 6.85 -8.04
C ALA A 16 0.00 8.02 -8.98
N VAL A 17 0.30 7.72 -10.24
CA VAL A 17 0.61 8.75 -11.23
C VAL A 17 -0.65 9.57 -11.55
N ALA A 18 -1.80 8.90 -11.69
CA ALA A 18 -3.06 9.58 -12.01
C ALA A 18 -3.53 10.50 -10.87
N ALA A 19 -3.27 10.13 -9.61
CA ALA A 19 -3.69 10.90 -8.45
C ALA A 19 -2.83 12.14 -8.20
N PHE A 20 -1.59 12.15 -8.69
CA PHE A 20 -0.67 13.27 -8.48
C PHE A 20 -1.37 14.62 -8.78
N PRO A 21 -1.26 15.66 -7.94
CA PRO A 21 -0.38 15.81 -6.78
C PRO A 21 -0.94 15.33 -5.43
N ASP A 22 -2.06 14.62 -5.44
CA ASP A 22 -2.66 14.07 -4.23
C ASP A 22 -2.07 12.70 -3.91
N GLU A 23 -2.12 12.32 -2.63
CA GLU A 23 -1.82 10.96 -2.22
C GLU A 23 -2.98 10.04 -2.59
N CYS A 24 -2.70 8.98 -3.34
CA CYS A 24 -3.66 7.89 -3.52
C CYS A 24 -3.50 6.85 -2.42
N CYS A 25 -4.47 5.99 -2.29
CA CYS A 25 -4.40 4.86 -1.37
C CYS A 25 -5.27 3.71 -1.85
N GLY A 26 -4.99 2.53 -1.30
CA GLY A 26 -5.75 1.34 -1.61
C GLY A 26 -5.30 0.14 -0.80
N PHE A 27 -5.92 -1.00 -1.06
CA PHE A 27 -5.68 -2.24 -0.33
C PHE A 27 -4.88 -3.24 -1.15
N LEU A 28 -4.11 -4.05 -0.43
CA LEU A 28 -3.32 -5.15 -0.98
C LEU A 28 -4.00 -6.47 -0.60
N PHE A 29 -4.30 -7.29 -1.60
CA PHE A 29 -4.87 -8.62 -1.37
C PHE A 29 -3.96 -9.70 -1.95
N GLY A 30 -3.99 -10.87 -1.34
CA GLY A 30 -3.22 -11.99 -1.84
C GLY A 30 -3.16 -13.13 -0.84
N ARG A 31 -1.99 -13.74 -0.69
CA ARG A 31 -1.81 -14.92 0.15
C ARG A 31 -0.57 -14.81 0.99
N GLU A 32 -0.61 -15.46 2.14
CA GLU A 32 0.58 -15.70 2.96
C GLU A 32 0.93 -17.18 2.87
N VAL A 33 2.18 -17.47 2.51
CA VAL A 33 2.69 -18.85 2.43
C VAL A 33 4.03 -18.90 3.14
N GLY A 34 4.04 -19.50 4.34
CA GLY A 34 5.21 -19.45 5.20
C GLY A 34 5.56 -18.03 5.58
N ASN A 35 6.79 -17.62 5.30
CA ASN A 35 7.25 -16.24 5.57
C ASN A 35 7.08 -15.30 4.37
N GLU A 36 6.40 -15.76 3.32
CA GLU A 36 6.16 -14.94 2.14
C GLU A 36 4.76 -14.40 2.09
N ARG A 37 4.65 -13.15 1.66
CA ARG A 37 3.39 -12.53 1.29
C ARG A 37 3.39 -12.30 -0.21
N ILE A 38 2.31 -12.69 -0.88
CA ILE A 38 2.20 -12.58 -2.33
C ILE A 38 0.99 -11.70 -2.63
N VAL A 39 1.25 -10.49 -3.09
CA VAL A 39 0.18 -9.55 -3.50
C VAL A 39 -0.26 -9.93 -4.91
N THR A 40 -1.50 -10.40 -5.03
CA THR A 40 -2.05 -10.84 -6.32
C THR A 40 -3.03 -9.84 -6.92
N MET A 41 -3.60 -8.97 -6.09
CA MET A 41 -4.52 -7.95 -6.58
C MET A 41 -4.53 -6.74 -5.65
N ILE A 42 -4.92 -5.62 -6.18
CA ILE A 42 -5.11 -4.39 -5.39
C ILE A 42 -6.52 -3.84 -5.60
N GLN A 43 -6.93 -2.98 -4.71
CA GLN A 43 -8.18 -2.26 -4.84
C GLN A 43 -7.96 -0.81 -4.41
N ALA A 44 -8.04 0.10 -5.38
CA ALA A 44 -7.93 1.53 -5.09
C ALA A 44 -9.16 1.99 -4.32
N VAL A 45 -8.97 2.86 -3.34
CA VAL A 45 -10.06 3.49 -2.60
C VAL A 45 -9.88 4.99 -2.57
N ASN A 46 -10.97 5.70 -2.31
CA ASN A 46 -10.93 7.15 -2.20
C ASN A 46 -10.13 7.56 -0.97
N ASN A 47 -9.27 8.56 -1.14
CA ASN A 47 -8.63 9.21 -0.01
C ASN A 47 -9.69 10.01 0.74
N ALA A 48 -10.07 9.50 1.92
CA ALA A 48 -11.13 10.11 2.74
C ALA A 48 -10.64 11.31 3.56
N LYS A 49 -9.36 11.69 3.44
CA LYS A 49 -8.79 12.81 4.17
C LYS A 49 -9.49 14.11 3.81
N GLU A 50 -9.97 14.84 4.82
CA GLU A 50 -10.44 16.20 4.66
C GLU A 50 -9.25 17.16 4.70
N GLY A 51 -9.28 18.18 3.86
CA GLY A 51 -8.20 19.14 3.77
C GLY A 51 -7.17 18.75 2.71
N ASP A 52 -5.88 18.89 3.03
CA ASP A 52 -4.81 18.75 2.04
C ASP A 52 -4.44 17.28 1.78
N LYS A 53 -4.92 16.75 0.67
CA LYS A 53 -4.64 15.36 0.23
C LYS A 53 -3.26 15.19 -0.41
N ARG A 54 -2.53 16.26 -0.63
CA ARG A 54 -1.17 16.19 -1.18
C ARG A 54 -0.16 15.68 -0.16
N LYS A 55 -0.47 15.81 1.13
CA LYS A 55 0.45 15.47 2.22
C LYS A 55 0.00 14.29 3.05
N ARG A 56 -1.26 13.90 2.95
CA ARG A 56 -1.85 12.86 3.80
C ARG A 56 -2.94 12.11 3.09
N PHE A 57 -3.15 10.88 3.54
CA PHE A 57 -4.31 10.09 3.14
C PHE A 57 -5.00 9.54 4.37
N GLU A 58 -6.26 9.18 4.18
CA GLU A 58 -7.06 8.49 5.19
C GLU A 58 -7.95 7.46 4.52
N ILE A 59 -8.03 6.26 5.10
CA ILE A 59 -8.95 5.23 4.65
C ILE A 59 -10.07 5.12 5.67
N SER A 60 -11.33 5.19 5.22
CA SER A 60 -12.48 5.12 6.11
C SER A 60 -12.62 3.74 6.75
N SER A 61 -13.22 3.70 7.94
CA SER A 61 -13.53 2.43 8.61
C SER A 61 -14.44 1.55 7.77
N LYS A 62 -15.35 2.16 7.03
CA LYS A 62 -16.24 1.44 6.12
C LYS A 62 -15.45 0.72 5.03
N ASP A 63 -14.47 1.40 4.44
CA ASP A 63 -13.64 0.80 3.40
C ASP A 63 -12.81 -0.36 3.94
N TYR A 64 -12.28 -0.25 5.17
CA TYR A 64 -11.59 -1.37 5.82
C TYR A 64 -12.49 -2.58 6.01
N LEU A 65 -13.72 -2.36 6.48
CA LEU A 65 -14.67 -3.46 6.66
C LEU A 65 -15.04 -4.13 5.34
N GLU A 66 -15.25 -3.33 4.30
CA GLU A 66 -15.56 -3.86 2.97
C GLU A 66 -14.38 -4.65 2.40
N ALA A 67 -13.16 -4.19 2.64
CA ALA A 67 -11.95 -4.90 2.20
C ALA A 67 -11.82 -6.27 2.90
N GLU A 68 -12.05 -6.31 4.20
CA GLU A 68 -12.03 -7.57 4.96
C GLU A 68 -13.09 -8.55 4.46
N ARG A 69 -14.29 -8.05 4.19
CA ARG A 69 -15.37 -8.87 3.65
C ARG A 69 -15.00 -9.42 2.27
N PHE A 70 -14.49 -8.56 1.40
CA PHE A 70 -14.08 -8.95 0.06
C PHE A 70 -13.02 -10.05 0.12
N ALA A 71 -12.02 -9.90 0.98
CA ALA A 71 -10.98 -10.90 1.14
C ALA A 71 -11.57 -12.25 1.55
N GLY A 72 -12.44 -12.25 2.57
CA GLY A 72 -13.08 -13.48 3.05
C GLY A 72 -13.92 -14.16 1.97
N GLU A 73 -14.69 -13.39 1.19
CA GLU A 73 -15.55 -13.93 0.14
C GLU A 73 -14.78 -14.48 -1.06
N ASN A 74 -13.53 -14.05 -1.25
CA ASN A 74 -12.72 -14.44 -2.39
C ASN A 74 -11.52 -15.34 -2.02
N ASN A 75 -11.49 -15.86 -0.81
CA ASN A 75 -10.40 -16.69 -0.30
C ASN A 75 -9.03 -16.02 -0.43
N LEU A 76 -8.99 -14.72 -0.15
CA LEU A 76 -7.80 -13.92 -0.13
C LEU A 76 -7.53 -13.42 1.28
N SER A 77 -6.30 -13.00 1.53
CA SER A 77 -5.94 -12.27 2.75
C SER A 77 -5.82 -10.79 2.44
N LEU A 78 -6.30 -9.96 3.34
CA LEU A 78 -6.02 -8.53 3.30
C LEU A 78 -4.62 -8.33 3.88
N LEU A 79 -3.66 -8.06 3.01
CA LEU A 79 -2.24 -8.03 3.37
C LEU A 79 -1.76 -6.66 3.86
N GLY A 80 -2.42 -5.60 3.43
CA GLY A 80 -1.99 -4.27 3.80
C GLY A 80 -2.58 -3.18 2.93
N VAL A 81 -1.84 -2.08 2.87
CA VAL A 81 -2.26 -0.84 2.22
C VAL A 81 -1.12 -0.32 1.35
N TYR A 82 -1.45 0.31 0.24
CA TYR A 82 -0.49 1.11 -0.51
C TYR A 82 -0.92 2.57 -0.52
N HIS A 83 0.05 3.47 -0.61
CA HIS A 83 -0.21 4.88 -0.83
C HIS A 83 0.97 5.52 -1.57
N ALA A 84 0.74 6.70 -2.10
CA ALA A 84 1.75 7.43 -2.85
C ALA A 84 2.29 8.60 -2.03
N HIS A 85 3.58 8.90 -2.23
CA HIS A 85 4.23 10.11 -1.71
C HIS A 85 4.55 11.02 -2.90
N PRO A 86 3.69 12.02 -3.19
CA PRO A 86 3.98 12.97 -4.26
C PRO A 86 5.18 13.83 -3.91
N ASP A 87 6.19 13.83 -4.79
CA ASP A 87 7.44 14.59 -4.67
C ASP A 87 8.26 14.30 -3.40
N HIS A 88 8.08 13.10 -2.82
CA HIS A 88 8.81 12.63 -1.65
C HIS A 88 9.30 11.21 -1.86
N PRO A 89 10.38 10.79 -1.17
CA PRO A 89 10.83 9.40 -1.26
C PRO A 89 9.84 8.43 -0.62
N ALA A 90 9.98 7.14 -0.96
CA ALA A 90 9.11 6.06 -0.48
C ALA A 90 9.46 5.62 0.94
N ILE A 91 9.56 6.57 1.85
CA ILE A 91 9.90 6.38 3.27
C ILE A 91 8.73 6.83 4.12
N PRO A 92 8.28 6.03 5.12
CA PRO A 92 7.13 6.38 5.94
C PRO A 92 7.34 7.68 6.71
N SER A 93 6.29 8.48 6.79
CA SER A 93 6.26 9.65 7.68
C SER A 93 5.86 9.22 9.09
N GLU A 94 6.01 10.11 10.05
CA GLU A 94 5.52 9.89 11.41
C GLU A 94 4.00 9.73 11.42
N THR A 95 3.29 10.46 10.56
CA THR A 95 1.84 10.30 10.41
C THR A 95 1.50 8.90 9.92
N ASP A 96 2.26 8.39 8.93
CA ASP A 96 2.07 7.01 8.44
C ASP A 96 2.26 6.00 9.56
N ARG A 97 3.30 6.19 10.39
CA ARG A 97 3.60 5.28 11.50
C ARG A 97 2.49 5.26 12.55
N MET A 98 1.98 6.43 12.90
CA MET A 98 0.94 6.54 13.92
C MET A 98 -0.38 5.92 13.49
N ALA A 99 -0.66 5.91 12.20
CA ALA A 99 -1.89 5.34 11.65
C ALA A 99 -1.76 3.86 11.29
N ALA A 100 -0.55 3.29 11.35
CA ALA A 100 -0.29 1.94 10.87
C ALA A 100 -0.90 0.87 11.80
N LEU A 101 -1.41 -0.18 11.16
CA LEU A 101 -1.95 -1.35 11.85
C LEU A 101 -0.88 -2.44 11.92
N PRO A 102 -0.84 -3.22 13.02
CA PRO A 102 0.09 -4.34 13.10
C PRO A 102 -0.22 -5.38 12.04
N ASN A 103 0.80 -6.11 11.61
CA ASN A 103 0.73 -7.21 10.64
C ASN A 103 0.39 -6.80 9.20
N PHE A 104 0.21 -5.52 8.92
CA PHE A 104 0.02 -5.03 7.56
C PHE A 104 1.35 -4.74 6.89
N SER A 105 1.40 -4.99 5.59
CA SER A 105 2.47 -4.46 4.72
C SER A 105 2.03 -3.10 4.21
N TYR A 106 2.90 -2.11 4.30
CA TYR A 106 2.64 -0.76 3.81
C TYR A 106 3.56 -0.48 2.63
N ILE A 107 2.98 -0.47 1.43
CA ILE A 107 3.71 -0.13 0.21
C ILE A 107 3.59 1.37 -0.02
N ILE A 108 4.72 2.02 -0.21
CA ILE A 108 4.78 3.44 -0.53
C ILE A 108 5.38 3.61 -1.92
N LEU A 109 4.68 4.33 -2.80
CA LEU A 109 5.15 4.66 -4.13
C LEU A 109 5.61 6.12 -4.17
N SER A 110 6.85 6.33 -4.56
CA SER A 110 7.38 7.68 -4.76
C SER A 110 7.06 8.14 -6.17
N ILE A 111 6.35 9.26 -6.28
CA ILE A 111 6.01 9.89 -7.56
C ILE A 111 6.68 11.25 -7.57
N ILE A 112 7.74 11.37 -8.35
CA ILE A 112 8.53 12.61 -8.44
C ILE A 112 8.24 13.27 -9.78
N ASN A 113 7.77 14.51 -9.73
CA ASN A 113 7.51 15.28 -10.94
C ASN A 113 6.58 14.54 -11.91
N ARG A 114 5.53 13.92 -11.39
CA ARG A 114 4.50 13.14 -12.11
C ARG A 114 4.98 11.80 -12.66
N GLU A 115 6.18 11.36 -12.29
CA GLU A 115 6.73 10.08 -12.77
C GLU A 115 7.01 9.13 -11.62
N PHE A 116 6.81 7.84 -11.87
CA PHE A 116 7.14 6.81 -10.88
C PHE A 116 8.65 6.78 -10.64
N ALA A 117 9.05 6.94 -9.38
CA ALA A 117 10.46 6.99 -8.99
C ALA A 117 10.91 5.79 -8.14
N GLY A 118 9.98 5.05 -7.53
CA GLY A 118 10.32 3.89 -6.73
C GLY A 118 9.19 3.41 -5.86
N LEU A 119 9.34 2.20 -5.36
CA LEU A 119 8.37 1.52 -4.51
C LEU A 119 9.11 0.79 -3.40
N ARG A 120 8.68 0.99 -2.16
CA ARG A 120 9.25 0.30 -1.00
C ARG A 120 8.12 -0.17 -0.09
N SER A 121 8.35 -1.30 0.59
CA SER A 121 7.37 -1.86 1.52
C SER A 121 7.90 -1.87 2.94
N TRP A 122 7.02 -1.61 3.90
CA TRP A 122 7.37 -1.43 5.31
C TRP A 122 6.39 -2.19 6.20
N ARG A 123 6.89 -2.66 7.34
CA ARG A 123 6.07 -3.31 8.38
C ARG A 123 6.48 -2.79 9.75
N LEU A 124 5.51 -2.66 10.64
CA LEU A 124 5.81 -2.34 12.05
C LEU A 124 6.46 -3.55 12.73
N ASN A 125 7.51 -3.27 13.48
CA ASN A 125 8.11 -4.26 14.38
C ASN A 125 7.39 -4.24 15.74
N ASP A 126 7.88 -5.07 16.69
CA ASP A 126 7.26 -5.17 18.03
C ASP A 126 7.37 -3.87 18.83
N GLU A 127 8.27 -2.97 18.44
CA GLU A 127 8.44 -1.66 19.08
C GLU A 127 7.64 -0.58 18.36
N GLN A 128 6.77 -0.95 17.43
CA GLN A 128 5.94 -0.05 16.63
C GLN A 128 6.76 0.94 15.79
N GLN A 129 7.92 0.50 15.33
CA GLN A 129 8.73 1.23 14.38
C GLN A 129 8.71 0.50 13.05
N PHE A 130 8.73 1.25 11.95
CA PHE A 130 8.77 0.64 10.62
C PHE A 130 10.15 0.06 10.31
N GLU A 131 10.13 -1.15 9.75
CA GLU A 131 11.31 -1.78 9.14
C GLU A 131 10.98 -2.07 7.68
N GLU A 132 11.95 -1.85 6.80
CA GLU A 132 11.74 -2.12 5.39
C GLU A 132 11.63 -3.61 5.16
N GLU A 133 10.58 -4.00 4.42
CA GLU A 133 10.32 -5.37 4.05
C GLU A 133 11.05 -5.71 2.75
N ASN A 134 11.80 -6.81 2.75
CA ASN A 134 12.49 -7.26 1.54
C ASN A 134 11.48 -7.70 0.48
N ARG A 135 11.75 -7.35 -0.76
CA ARG A 135 10.92 -7.70 -1.91
C ARG A 135 11.66 -8.62 -2.85
N SER A 136 10.94 -9.62 -3.39
CA SER A 136 11.42 -10.37 -4.53
C SER A 136 11.13 -9.59 -5.81
N LYS A 137 11.64 -10.07 -6.96
CA LYS A 137 11.28 -9.50 -8.24
C LYS A 137 9.78 -9.67 -8.50
N PRO A 138 9.13 -8.77 -9.27
CA PRO A 138 7.72 -8.94 -9.60
C PRO A 138 7.46 -10.32 -10.21
N VAL A 139 6.33 -10.91 -9.80
CA VAL A 139 5.90 -12.22 -10.26
C VAL A 139 4.93 -12.03 -11.41
N LEU A 140 5.12 -12.75 -12.51
CA LEU A 140 4.19 -12.75 -13.62
C LEU A 140 2.90 -13.45 -13.19
N PRO A 141 1.74 -12.93 -13.62
CA PRO A 141 0.45 -13.55 -13.30
C PRO A 141 0.31 -14.95 -13.88
#